data_4aef8e05ff9b1172ce2b30bc14f0f420
#
_entry.id   4aef8e05ff9b1172ce2b30bc14f0f420
#
_cell.length_a   1.000
_cell.length_b   1.000
_cell.length_c   1.000
_cell.angle_alpha   90.00
_cell.angle_beta   90.00
_cell.angle_gamma   90.00
#
_symmetry.space_group_name_H-M   'P 1'
#
loop_
_entity.id
_entity.type
_entity.pdbx_description
1 polymer ?
#
loop_
_entity_poly.entity_id
_entity_poly.type
_entity_poly.pdbx_seq_one_letter_code
_entity_poly.pdbx_strand_id
1 'polypeptide(L)'
;MQDYRTPQRRPQRPQKPQKRHRRRSFGAVMLTILLCALLCLIGIFAAVYFMGVRYIQVRISDTSYVKFLGMVDDEGYPYKGRIIYSDGISAEVNLDRNQIAYSNGDVYEGELNRNLLKEGRGKMLYANGDVYEGTFVGDLISGEGTYTYVNGDVYEGSFANGVKEGAGTYTFADGSTYTGSFSNNQKNGSGEYRFAEGDAYIGTYVNDLKEGSGIYTYANGDVYEGQFVADERSGKGTYTWSNGEQYIGEFQNNMMSGYGTYTWPTGREYTGYFENGIIVRAAESAGT
;
A
#
# COMPACT_ATOMS: atom_id res chain seq x y z
N MET A 1 89.70 -94.60 11.88
CA MET A 1 89.06 -93.98 12.98
C MET A 1 88.70 -92.62 12.53
N GLN A 2 87.42 -92.38 12.21
CA GLN A 2 86.86 -91.02 11.79
C GLN A 2 85.98 -90.48 12.88
N ASP A 3 86.38 -89.29 13.33
CA ASP A 3 85.65 -88.55 14.41
C ASP A 3 84.45 -87.78 13.80
N TYR A 4 83.23 -88.11 14.16
CA TYR A 4 82.08 -87.35 13.79
C TYR A 4 81.76 -86.27 14.87
N ARG A 5 81.96 -84.98 14.54
CA ARG A 5 81.53 -83.90 15.38
C ARG A 5 80.13 -83.42 14.97
N THR A 6 79.13 -83.49 15.90
CA THR A 6 77.78 -83.01 15.81
C THR A 6 77.76 -81.47 15.89
N PRO A 7 77.00 -80.73 15.01
CA PRO A 7 76.92 -79.24 15.12
C PRO A 7 75.95 -78.83 16.25
N GLN A 8 76.42 -77.98 17.17
CA GLN A 8 75.61 -77.39 18.24
C GLN A 8 74.65 -76.35 17.63
N ARG A 9 73.32 -76.49 17.93
CA ARG A 9 72.25 -75.52 17.66
C ARG A 9 72.46 -74.26 18.54
N ARG A 10 72.62 -73.09 17.92
CA ARG A 10 72.55 -71.81 18.61
C ARG A 10 71.15 -71.60 19.21
N PRO A 11 70.96 -70.99 20.42
CA PRO A 11 69.67 -70.64 20.98
C PRO A 11 69.02 -69.50 20.20
N GLN A 12 67.80 -69.65 19.74
CA GLN A 12 66.99 -68.67 19.11
C GLN A 12 66.61 -67.61 20.15
N ARG A 13 66.92 -66.30 19.86
CA ARG A 13 66.44 -65.15 20.68
C ARG A 13 64.88 -65.12 20.65
N PRO A 14 64.22 -64.82 21.79
CA PRO A 14 62.77 -64.71 21.83
C PRO A 14 62.33 -63.49 20.96
N GLN A 15 61.47 -63.73 19.99
CA GLN A 15 60.86 -62.71 19.16
C GLN A 15 59.92 -61.83 20.06
N LYS A 16 60.17 -60.52 20.12
CA LYS A 16 59.23 -59.57 20.77
C LYS A 16 57.86 -59.72 20.05
N PRO A 17 56.71 -59.65 20.82
CA PRO A 17 55.40 -59.71 20.20
C PRO A 17 55.20 -58.50 19.29
N GLN A 18 54.96 -58.76 17.99
CA GLN A 18 54.58 -57.71 17.05
C GLN A 18 53.23 -57.17 17.46
N LYS A 19 53.15 -55.88 17.92
CA LYS A 19 51.91 -55.18 18.09
C LYS A 19 51.18 -55.13 16.76
N ARG A 20 50.11 -55.97 16.58
CA ARG A 20 49.20 -55.84 15.47
C ARG A 20 48.55 -54.47 15.54
N HIS A 21 49.03 -53.50 14.76
CA HIS A 21 48.28 -52.30 14.43
C HIS A 21 47.01 -52.74 13.69
N ARG A 22 45.90 -52.76 14.43
CA ARG A 22 44.57 -52.94 13.88
C ARG A 22 44.31 -51.77 12.95
N ARG A 23 44.61 -51.87 11.65
CA ARG A 23 44.18 -50.88 10.63
C ARG A 23 42.65 -50.82 10.70
N ARG A 24 42.14 -49.76 11.30
CA ARG A 24 40.69 -49.50 11.22
C ARG A 24 40.34 -49.46 9.73
N SER A 25 39.37 -50.23 9.29
CA SER A 25 38.97 -50.24 7.89
C SER A 25 38.50 -48.80 7.56
N PHE A 26 38.78 -48.35 6.35
CA PHE A 26 38.34 -47.00 5.87
C PHE A 26 36.85 -46.82 6.12
N GLY A 27 36.02 -47.86 5.92
CA GLY A 27 34.59 -47.85 6.21
C GLY A 27 34.25 -47.55 7.70
N ALA A 28 35.05 -48.13 8.67
CA ALA A 28 34.80 -47.87 10.09
C ALA A 28 35.14 -46.40 10.47
N VAL A 29 36.15 -45.80 9.86
CA VAL A 29 36.49 -44.36 10.07
C VAL A 29 35.41 -43.48 9.48
N MET A 30 34.95 -43.78 8.25
CA MET A 30 33.84 -43.00 7.61
C MET A 30 32.54 -43.12 8.41
N LEU A 31 32.21 -44.29 8.91
CA LEU A 31 31.00 -44.49 9.75
C LEU A 31 31.08 -43.70 11.04
N THR A 32 32.26 -43.64 11.67
CA THR A 32 32.46 -42.84 12.90
C THR A 32 32.31 -41.34 12.62
N ILE A 33 32.85 -40.82 11.50
CA ILE A 33 32.71 -39.42 11.09
C ILE A 33 31.22 -39.07 10.86
N LEU A 34 30.50 -39.92 10.12
CA LEU A 34 29.06 -39.76 9.88
C LEU A 34 28.23 -39.76 11.17
N LEU A 35 28.55 -40.67 12.11
CA LEU A 35 27.89 -40.72 13.41
C LEU A 35 28.15 -39.46 14.25
N CYS A 36 29.39 -39.01 14.28
CA CYS A 36 29.75 -37.73 14.96
C CYS A 36 29.02 -36.53 14.34
N ALA A 37 28.97 -36.47 13.00
CA ALA A 37 28.23 -35.41 12.28
C ALA A 37 26.73 -35.43 12.62
N LEU A 38 26.15 -36.63 12.66
CA LEU A 38 24.73 -36.81 13.02
C LEU A 38 24.46 -36.38 14.47
N LEU A 39 25.33 -36.77 15.41
CA LEU A 39 25.21 -36.34 16.83
C LEU A 39 25.38 -34.80 16.99
N CYS A 40 26.29 -34.18 16.26
CA CYS A 40 26.42 -32.72 16.21
C CYS A 40 25.15 -32.07 15.68
N LEU A 41 24.56 -32.60 14.60
CA LEU A 41 23.29 -32.08 14.03
C LEU A 41 22.14 -32.24 15.05
N ILE A 42 22.02 -33.39 15.72
CA ILE A 42 21.01 -33.60 16.77
C ILE A 42 21.23 -32.60 17.93
N GLY A 43 22.47 -32.38 18.35
CA GLY A 43 22.80 -31.40 19.38
C GLY A 43 22.43 -29.97 19.01
N ILE A 44 22.73 -29.55 17.78
CA ILE A 44 22.33 -28.26 17.23
C ILE A 44 20.79 -28.15 17.18
N PHE A 45 20.11 -29.18 16.70
CA PHE A 45 18.65 -29.18 16.61
C PHE A 45 18.00 -29.08 18.00
N ALA A 46 18.55 -29.82 18.99
CA ALA A 46 18.09 -29.73 20.38
C ALA A 46 18.33 -28.33 20.98
N ALA A 47 19.52 -27.75 20.76
CA ALA A 47 19.83 -26.40 21.24
C ALA A 47 18.88 -25.34 20.63
N VAL A 48 18.65 -25.40 19.32
CA VAL A 48 17.72 -24.52 18.60
C VAL A 48 16.29 -24.71 19.13
N TYR A 49 15.87 -25.96 19.38
CA TYR A 49 14.57 -26.28 19.97
C TYR A 49 14.40 -25.70 21.38
N PHE A 50 15.41 -25.84 22.26
CA PHE A 50 15.40 -25.28 23.62
C PHE A 50 15.50 -23.74 23.64
N MET A 51 16.02 -23.09 22.59
CA MET A 51 15.98 -21.65 22.41
C MET A 51 14.61 -21.14 21.91
N GLY A 52 13.60 -21.99 21.82
CA GLY A 52 12.25 -21.61 21.41
C GLY A 52 12.04 -21.47 19.90
N VAL A 53 13.03 -21.79 19.05
CA VAL A 53 12.89 -21.70 17.59
C VAL A 53 12.03 -22.85 17.06
N ARG A 54 10.99 -22.51 16.30
CA ARG A 54 10.02 -23.45 15.72
C ARG A 54 9.85 -23.20 14.23
N TYR A 55 9.47 -24.26 13.52
CA TYR A 55 8.90 -24.16 12.18
C TYR A 55 7.43 -24.53 12.28
N ILE A 56 6.56 -23.55 12.06
CA ILE A 56 5.11 -23.72 12.22
C ILE A 56 4.35 -23.14 11.03
N GLN A 57 3.09 -23.52 10.89
CA GLN A 57 2.13 -22.87 10.01
C GLN A 57 1.26 -21.93 10.84
N VAL A 58 1.25 -20.66 10.46
CA VAL A 58 0.40 -19.63 11.06
C VAL A 58 -0.83 -19.46 10.20
N ARG A 59 -2.00 -19.61 10.80
CA ARG A 59 -3.29 -19.43 10.11
C ARG A 59 -3.56 -17.94 9.97
N ILE A 60 -3.74 -17.45 8.75
CA ILE A 60 -4.06 -16.05 8.46
C ILE A 60 -5.52 -15.84 8.08
N SER A 61 -6.18 -16.88 7.57
CA SER A 61 -7.62 -16.91 7.30
C SER A 61 -8.16 -18.33 7.43
N ASP A 62 -9.46 -18.53 7.21
CA ASP A 62 -10.08 -19.86 7.29
C ASP A 62 -9.49 -20.88 6.30
N THR A 63 -8.90 -20.40 5.21
CA THR A 63 -8.33 -21.23 4.14
C THR A 63 -6.86 -20.99 3.87
N SER A 64 -6.22 -20.01 4.54
CA SER A 64 -4.86 -19.58 4.24
C SER A 64 -3.92 -19.73 5.42
N TYR A 65 -2.72 -20.19 5.14
CA TYR A 65 -1.62 -20.34 6.10
C TYR A 65 -0.34 -19.77 5.51
N VAL A 66 0.51 -19.21 6.38
CA VAL A 66 1.89 -18.87 6.07
C VAL A 66 2.84 -19.77 6.85
N LYS A 67 4.05 -19.95 6.33
CA LYS A 67 5.10 -20.68 7.03
C LYS A 67 5.89 -19.71 7.89
N PHE A 68 6.14 -20.06 9.14
CA PHE A 68 6.95 -19.27 10.05
C PHE A 68 8.12 -20.10 10.54
N LEU A 69 9.31 -19.53 10.52
CA LEU A 69 10.54 -20.08 11.09
C LEU A 69 11.13 -19.06 12.06
N GLY A 70 11.08 -19.33 13.36
CA GLY A 70 11.59 -18.41 14.35
C GLY A 70 11.20 -18.77 15.77
N MET A 71 11.41 -17.83 16.68
CA MET A 71 11.06 -17.95 18.08
C MET A 71 9.55 -17.80 18.27
N VAL A 72 9.00 -18.60 19.16
CA VAL A 72 7.61 -18.50 19.62
C VAL A 72 7.61 -18.13 21.11
N ASP A 73 6.53 -17.54 21.57
CA ASP A 73 6.29 -17.26 22.98
C ASP A 73 5.92 -18.55 23.76
N ASP A 74 5.66 -18.41 25.07
CA ASP A 74 5.30 -19.53 25.95
C ASP A 74 3.95 -20.19 25.56
N GLU A 75 3.08 -19.47 24.84
CA GLU A 75 1.81 -19.98 24.33
C GLU A 75 1.95 -20.61 22.92
N GLY A 76 3.13 -20.48 22.29
CA GLY A 76 3.44 -21.04 20.97
C GLY A 76 3.14 -20.09 19.80
N TYR A 77 2.84 -18.81 20.04
CA TYR A 77 2.63 -17.82 18.98
C TYR A 77 3.95 -17.26 18.46
N PRO A 78 4.01 -16.90 17.15
CA PRO A 78 5.19 -16.28 16.55
C PRO A 78 5.60 -15.00 17.27
N TYR A 79 6.89 -14.89 17.57
CA TYR A 79 7.45 -13.75 18.30
C TYR A 79 8.55 -13.02 17.52
N LYS A 80 9.51 -13.79 16.96
CA LYS A 80 10.64 -13.22 16.22
C LYS A 80 11.17 -14.24 15.22
N GLY A 81 11.21 -13.89 13.95
CA GLY A 81 11.67 -14.81 12.90
C GLY A 81 11.17 -14.41 11.53
N ARG A 82 11.16 -15.40 10.63
CA ARG A 82 10.81 -15.21 9.23
C ARG A 82 9.46 -15.82 8.89
N ILE A 83 8.60 -15.03 8.25
CA ILE A 83 7.40 -15.49 7.54
C ILE A 83 7.76 -15.75 6.08
N ILE A 84 7.16 -16.78 5.51
CA ILE A 84 7.26 -17.12 4.09
C ILE A 84 5.84 -17.25 3.56
N TYR A 85 5.46 -16.35 2.68
CA TYR A 85 4.15 -16.32 2.01
C TYR A 85 4.11 -17.26 0.80
N SER A 86 2.90 -17.59 0.35
CA SER A 86 2.69 -18.52 -0.77
C SER A 86 3.15 -17.96 -2.13
N ASP A 87 3.20 -16.64 -2.27
CA ASP A 87 3.66 -15.91 -3.47
C ASP A 87 5.19 -15.78 -3.58
N GLY A 88 5.92 -16.30 -2.58
CA GLY A 88 7.39 -16.22 -2.51
C GLY A 88 7.93 -14.97 -1.82
N ILE A 89 7.08 -14.03 -1.41
CA ILE A 89 7.49 -12.94 -0.53
C ILE A 89 7.85 -13.53 0.84
N SER A 90 8.84 -12.97 1.49
CA SER A 90 9.16 -13.30 2.88
C SER A 90 9.23 -12.02 3.71
N ALA A 91 9.06 -12.15 5.03
CA ALA A 91 9.17 -11.02 5.94
C ALA A 91 9.89 -11.43 7.22
N GLU A 92 10.70 -10.53 7.77
CA GLU A 92 11.28 -10.66 9.11
C GLU A 92 10.36 -9.98 10.12
N VAL A 93 9.92 -10.75 11.12
CA VAL A 93 9.06 -10.29 12.21
C VAL A 93 9.89 -10.06 13.45
N ASN A 94 9.63 -8.96 14.15
CA ASN A 94 10.24 -8.64 15.44
C ASN A 94 9.23 -7.93 16.34
N LEU A 95 8.55 -8.68 17.22
CA LEU A 95 7.56 -8.12 18.14
C LEU A 95 8.18 -7.26 19.27
N ASP A 96 9.49 -7.37 19.56
CA ASP A 96 10.17 -6.42 20.45
C ASP A 96 10.11 -4.98 19.93
N ARG A 97 9.95 -4.83 18.59
CA ARG A 97 9.88 -3.56 17.88
C ARG A 97 8.51 -3.29 17.25
N ASN A 98 7.56 -4.22 17.40
CA ASN A 98 6.29 -4.21 16.68
C ASN A 98 6.48 -4.00 15.16
N GLN A 99 7.45 -4.71 14.57
CA GLN A 99 7.90 -4.47 13.20
C GLN A 99 7.83 -5.73 12.35
N ILE A 100 7.40 -5.56 11.09
CA ILE A 100 7.54 -6.53 10.01
C ILE A 100 8.30 -5.87 8.85
N ALA A 101 9.45 -6.43 8.46
CA ALA A 101 10.23 -5.99 7.31
C ALA A 101 10.09 -7.01 6.17
N TYR A 102 9.47 -6.61 5.06
CA TYR A 102 9.19 -7.45 3.91
C TYR A 102 10.39 -7.50 2.94
N SER A 103 10.57 -8.63 2.25
CA SER A 103 11.66 -8.82 1.29
C SER A 103 11.57 -7.94 0.04
N ASN A 104 10.40 -7.36 -0.25
CA ASN A 104 10.21 -6.37 -1.31
C ASN A 104 10.67 -4.96 -0.92
N GLY A 105 11.06 -4.74 0.34
CA GLY A 105 11.51 -3.46 0.87
C GLY A 105 10.46 -2.69 1.66
N ASP A 106 9.23 -3.18 1.73
CA ASP A 106 8.20 -2.58 2.59
C ASP A 106 8.54 -2.82 4.07
N VAL A 107 8.15 -1.87 4.94
CA VAL A 107 8.30 -2.01 6.39
C VAL A 107 7.02 -1.57 7.08
N TYR A 108 6.50 -2.42 7.93
CA TYR A 108 5.39 -2.09 8.83
C TYR A 108 5.90 -1.92 10.27
N GLU A 109 5.41 -0.91 10.96
CA GLU A 109 5.62 -0.65 12.37
C GLU A 109 4.27 -0.35 13.03
N GLY A 110 3.83 -1.19 13.97
CA GLY A 110 2.53 -0.99 14.60
C GLY A 110 1.99 -2.22 15.31
N GLU A 111 0.71 -2.14 15.66
CA GLU A 111 0.02 -3.21 16.36
C GLU A 111 -0.18 -4.43 15.44
N LEU A 112 0.02 -5.61 16.02
CA LEU A 112 -0.12 -6.89 15.35
C LEU A 112 -1.00 -7.80 16.20
N ASN A 113 -1.88 -8.56 15.57
CA ASN A 113 -2.60 -9.62 16.28
C ASN A 113 -1.74 -10.89 16.43
N ARG A 114 -2.25 -11.90 17.14
CA ARG A 114 -1.54 -13.17 17.40
C ARG A 114 -1.19 -13.97 16.15
N ASN A 115 -1.88 -13.68 15.02
CA ASN A 115 -1.61 -14.30 13.72
C ASN A 115 -0.63 -13.48 12.87
N LEU A 116 0.00 -12.44 13.45
CA LEU A 116 0.90 -11.50 12.79
C LEU A 116 0.25 -10.65 11.69
N LEU A 117 -1.08 -10.51 11.70
CA LEU A 117 -1.76 -9.57 10.82
C LEU A 117 -1.71 -8.18 11.43
N LYS A 118 -1.56 -7.16 10.58
CA LYS A 118 -1.63 -5.76 10.98
C LYS A 118 -3.02 -5.47 11.54
N GLU A 119 -3.07 -4.93 12.75
CA GLU A 119 -4.29 -4.64 13.49
C GLU A 119 -4.10 -3.34 14.27
N GLY A 120 -5.17 -2.56 14.51
CA GLY A 120 -5.07 -1.32 15.26
C GLY A 120 -4.23 -0.25 14.54
N ARG A 121 -3.48 0.54 15.30
CA ARG A 121 -2.66 1.63 14.74
C ARG A 121 -1.32 1.15 14.25
N GLY A 122 -0.91 1.67 13.10
CA GLY A 122 0.40 1.35 12.52
C GLY A 122 0.82 2.30 11.42
N LYS A 123 2.08 2.14 11.03
CA LYS A 123 2.74 2.85 9.95
C LYS A 123 3.29 1.86 8.95
N MET A 124 2.97 2.07 7.69
CA MET A 124 3.52 1.32 6.56
C MET A 124 4.41 2.22 5.73
N LEU A 125 5.66 1.82 5.58
CA LEU A 125 6.60 2.43 4.64
C LEU A 125 6.69 1.50 3.44
N TYR A 126 6.26 1.98 2.28
CA TYR A 126 6.31 1.21 1.05
C TYR A 126 7.67 1.39 0.35
N ALA A 127 8.13 0.36 -0.33
CA ALA A 127 9.41 0.38 -1.06
C ALA A 127 9.48 1.46 -2.16
N ASN A 128 8.33 1.90 -2.68
CA ASN A 128 8.24 3.00 -3.65
C ASN A 128 8.42 4.39 -3.03
N GLY A 129 8.46 4.50 -1.70
CA GLY A 129 8.59 5.75 -0.94
C GLY A 129 7.27 6.31 -0.41
N ASP A 130 6.13 5.69 -0.70
CA ASP A 130 4.87 6.06 -0.08
C ASP A 130 4.87 5.73 1.41
N VAL A 131 4.08 6.44 2.20
CA VAL A 131 3.90 6.19 3.63
C VAL A 131 2.42 6.23 3.97
N TYR A 132 1.95 5.22 4.66
CA TYR A 132 0.63 5.25 5.31
C TYR A 132 0.79 5.24 6.83
N GLU A 133 0.05 6.07 7.54
CA GLU A 133 -0.04 6.09 9.00
C GLU A 133 -1.50 6.16 9.41
N GLY A 134 -2.00 5.14 10.11
CA GLY A 134 -3.42 5.05 10.44
C GLY A 134 -3.83 3.68 10.97
N THR A 135 -5.08 3.34 10.76
CA THR A 135 -5.69 2.12 11.30
C THR A 135 -5.62 0.96 10.29
N PHE A 136 -5.35 -0.23 10.81
CA PHE A 136 -5.38 -1.50 10.08
C PHE A 136 -6.41 -2.45 10.69
N VAL A 137 -7.03 -3.25 9.84
CA VAL A 137 -7.90 -4.36 10.22
C VAL A 137 -7.56 -5.55 9.33
N GLY A 138 -7.00 -6.61 9.93
CA GLY A 138 -6.66 -7.85 9.21
C GLY A 138 -5.75 -7.63 8.01
N ASP A 139 -4.63 -6.89 8.15
CA ASP A 139 -3.67 -6.47 7.12
C ASP A 139 -4.13 -5.34 6.18
N LEU A 140 -5.40 -4.99 6.17
CA LEU A 140 -5.94 -3.96 5.29
C LEU A 140 -5.99 -2.59 5.98
N ILE A 141 -5.65 -1.54 5.26
CA ILE A 141 -5.89 -0.16 5.67
C ILE A 141 -7.40 0.03 5.81
N SER A 142 -7.87 0.50 6.99
CA SER A 142 -9.28 0.70 7.29
C SER A 142 -9.45 1.73 8.41
N GLY A 143 -10.52 2.52 8.39
CA GLY A 143 -10.72 3.61 9.35
C GLY A 143 -9.94 4.87 8.95
N GLU A 144 -9.61 5.71 9.93
CA GLU A 144 -8.94 6.99 9.69
C GLU A 144 -7.43 6.81 9.51
N GLY A 145 -6.84 7.57 8.58
CA GLY A 145 -5.41 7.57 8.35
C GLY A 145 -4.93 8.65 7.39
N THR A 146 -3.61 8.78 7.33
CA THR A 146 -2.89 9.66 6.43
C THR A 146 -2.07 8.83 5.45
N TYR A 147 -2.25 9.06 4.16
CA TYR A 147 -1.44 8.47 3.10
C TYR A 147 -0.62 9.56 2.42
N THR A 148 0.68 9.48 2.55
CA THR A 148 1.64 10.40 1.89
C THR A 148 2.26 9.69 0.70
N TYR A 149 2.02 10.23 -0.48
CA TYR A 149 2.57 9.70 -1.73
C TYR A 149 3.99 10.23 -1.97
N VAL A 150 4.82 9.45 -2.63
CA VAL A 150 6.20 9.82 -2.95
C VAL A 150 6.30 11.09 -3.83
N ASN A 151 5.25 11.41 -4.60
CA ASN A 151 5.16 12.63 -5.41
C ASN A 151 4.86 13.89 -4.59
N GLY A 152 4.60 13.76 -3.28
CA GLY A 152 4.28 14.84 -2.36
C GLY A 152 2.78 15.07 -2.13
N ASP A 153 1.90 14.33 -2.80
CA ASP A 153 0.47 14.37 -2.47
C ASP A 153 0.23 13.79 -1.08
N VAL A 154 -0.83 14.25 -0.41
CA VAL A 154 -1.25 13.74 0.90
C VAL A 154 -2.76 13.54 0.91
N TYR A 155 -3.21 12.38 1.35
CA TYR A 155 -4.61 12.14 1.68
C TYR A 155 -4.76 11.93 3.18
N GLU A 156 -5.68 12.66 3.80
CA GLU A 156 -6.11 12.48 5.19
C GLU A 156 -7.60 12.20 5.22
N GLY A 157 -8.01 11.04 5.77
CA GLY A 157 -9.43 10.69 5.83
C GLY A 157 -9.68 9.21 6.01
N SER A 158 -10.90 8.82 5.68
CA SER A 158 -11.41 7.48 5.92
C SER A 158 -10.99 6.51 4.81
N PHE A 159 -10.70 5.28 5.21
CA PHE A 159 -10.40 4.15 4.35
C PHE A 159 -11.31 2.96 4.66
N ALA A 160 -11.64 2.19 3.65
CA ALA A 160 -12.28 0.88 3.80
C ALA A 160 -11.58 -0.14 2.90
N ASN A 161 -11.07 -1.23 3.50
CA ASN A 161 -10.40 -2.32 2.78
C ASN A 161 -9.30 -1.85 1.79
N GLY A 162 -8.51 -0.86 2.18
CA GLY A 162 -7.39 -0.35 1.39
C GLY A 162 -7.74 0.73 0.36
N VAL A 163 -8.99 1.15 0.24
CA VAL A 163 -9.42 2.23 -0.65
C VAL A 163 -9.91 3.44 0.13
N LYS A 164 -9.75 4.64 -0.44
CA LYS A 164 -10.34 5.88 0.09
C LYS A 164 -11.85 5.77 -0.03
N GLU A 165 -12.54 5.87 1.11
CA GLU A 165 -14.00 5.72 1.21
C GLU A 165 -14.53 6.62 2.33
N GLY A 166 -15.58 7.41 2.07
CA GLY A 166 -16.12 8.35 3.05
C GLY A 166 -15.50 9.74 2.96
N ALA A 167 -15.42 10.46 4.07
CA ALA A 167 -14.90 11.82 4.10
C ALA A 167 -13.38 11.87 4.11
N GLY A 168 -12.80 12.87 3.44
CA GLY A 168 -11.36 13.09 3.45
C GLY A 168 -10.92 14.39 2.79
N THR A 169 -9.66 14.73 3.01
CA THR A 169 -8.97 15.83 2.35
C THR A 169 -7.81 15.27 1.55
N TYR A 170 -7.74 15.63 0.28
CA TYR A 170 -6.61 15.34 -0.60
C TYR A 170 -5.87 16.65 -0.90
N THR A 171 -4.62 16.73 -0.52
CA THR A 171 -3.72 17.84 -0.81
C THR A 171 -2.76 17.40 -1.89
N PHE A 172 -2.79 18.07 -3.02
CA PHE A 172 -1.89 17.81 -4.15
C PHE A 172 -0.54 18.48 -3.92
N ALA A 173 0.50 17.96 -4.54
CA ALA A 173 1.85 18.50 -4.43
C ALA A 173 1.98 19.93 -4.99
N ASP A 174 1.08 20.35 -5.88
CA ASP A 174 0.99 21.71 -6.41
C ASP A 174 0.33 22.71 -5.45
N GLY A 175 -0.20 22.24 -4.32
CA GLY A 175 -0.91 23.04 -3.33
C GLY A 175 -2.42 23.11 -3.53
N SER A 176 -2.97 22.51 -4.59
CA SER A 176 -4.41 22.32 -4.73
C SER A 176 -4.95 21.41 -3.62
N THR A 177 -6.22 21.58 -3.24
CA THR A 177 -6.86 20.73 -2.23
C THR A 177 -8.25 20.31 -2.68
N TYR A 178 -8.62 19.08 -2.34
CA TYR A 178 -10.01 18.63 -2.36
C TYR A 178 -10.41 18.18 -0.96
N THR A 179 -11.52 18.72 -0.46
CA THR A 179 -12.14 18.26 0.79
C THR A 179 -13.57 17.83 0.50
N GLY A 180 -13.89 16.58 0.75
CA GLY A 180 -15.21 16.05 0.42
C GLY A 180 -15.32 14.54 0.58
N SER A 181 -16.32 13.99 -0.11
CA SER A 181 -16.59 12.56 -0.08
C SER A 181 -15.81 11.80 -1.15
N PHE A 182 -15.36 10.61 -0.79
CA PHE A 182 -14.70 9.63 -1.66
C PHE A 182 -15.49 8.33 -1.71
N SER A 183 -15.47 7.66 -2.84
CA SER A 183 -15.89 6.27 -2.98
C SER A 183 -14.97 5.56 -3.96
N ASN A 184 -14.46 4.37 -3.57
CA ASN A 184 -13.53 3.58 -4.37
C ASN A 184 -12.33 4.39 -4.92
N ASN A 185 -11.68 5.20 -4.07
CA ASN A 185 -10.57 6.10 -4.37
C ASN A 185 -10.91 7.34 -5.21
N GLN A 186 -12.14 7.52 -5.68
CA GLN A 186 -12.58 8.63 -6.52
C GLN A 186 -13.38 9.65 -5.70
N LYS A 187 -13.30 10.93 -6.08
CA LYS A 187 -14.19 11.98 -5.58
C LYS A 187 -15.62 11.60 -5.97
N ASN A 188 -16.50 11.48 -4.99
CA ASN A 188 -17.89 11.07 -5.22
C ASN A 188 -18.80 11.63 -4.11
N GLY A 189 -19.83 12.39 -4.50
CA GLY A 189 -20.66 13.12 -3.56
C GLY A 189 -20.26 14.59 -3.44
N SER A 190 -20.60 15.25 -2.33
CA SER A 190 -20.34 16.67 -2.14
C SER A 190 -18.86 16.93 -1.80
N GLY A 191 -18.30 18.00 -2.34
CA GLY A 191 -16.94 18.42 -2.03
C GLY A 191 -16.59 19.83 -2.48
N GLU A 192 -15.48 20.30 -1.95
CA GLU A 192 -14.86 21.56 -2.31
C GLU A 192 -13.47 21.27 -2.90
N TYR A 193 -13.19 21.81 -4.09
CA TYR A 193 -11.88 21.80 -4.70
C TYR A 193 -11.33 23.23 -4.76
N ARG A 194 -10.15 23.46 -4.22
CA ARG A 194 -9.39 24.70 -4.31
C ARG A 194 -8.16 24.47 -5.15
N PHE A 195 -8.06 25.17 -6.26
CA PHE A 195 -6.93 25.10 -7.17
C PHE A 195 -5.78 25.97 -6.68
N ALA A 196 -4.55 25.58 -6.94
CA ALA A 196 -3.36 26.34 -6.57
C ALA A 196 -3.34 27.75 -7.19
N GLU A 197 -3.93 27.90 -8.40
CA GLU A 197 -4.03 29.16 -9.10
C GLU A 197 -5.11 30.12 -8.54
N GLY A 198 -5.90 29.65 -7.56
CA GLY A 198 -6.90 30.46 -6.85
C GLY A 198 -8.35 30.27 -7.28
N ASP A 199 -8.60 29.39 -8.26
CA ASP A 199 -9.95 28.94 -8.58
C ASP A 199 -10.51 28.08 -7.42
N ALA A 200 -11.84 28.02 -7.31
CA ALA A 200 -12.49 27.11 -6.38
C ALA A 200 -13.80 26.56 -6.97
N TYR A 201 -14.10 25.29 -6.67
CA TYR A 201 -15.38 24.68 -6.97
C TYR A 201 -15.99 24.06 -5.72
N ILE A 202 -17.26 24.34 -5.49
CA ILE A 202 -18.07 23.70 -4.44
C ILE A 202 -19.28 23.09 -5.12
N GLY A 203 -19.44 21.76 -5.01
CA GLY A 203 -20.55 21.10 -5.66
C GLY A 203 -20.48 19.58 -5.53
N THR A 204 -21.16 18.91 -6.44
CA THR A 204 -21.24 17.44 -6.47
C THR A 204 -20.22 16.88 -7.45
N TYR A 205 -19.65 15.74 -7.10
CA TYR A 205 -18.76 14.94 -7.92
C TYR A 205 -19.35 13.54 -8.15
N VAL A 206 -19.15 13.01 -9.32
CA VAL A 206 -19.40 11.61 -9.66
C VAL A 206 -18.17 11.08 -10.40
N ASN A 207 -17.51 10.08 -9.82
CA ASN A 207 -16.32 9.45 -10.38
C ASN A 207 -15.26 10.47 -10.84
N ASP A 208 -14.86 11.36 -9.93
CA ASP A 208 -13.91 12.46 -10.10
C ASP A 208 -14.38 13.67 -10.94
N LEU A 209 -15.49 13.58 -11.66
CA LEU A 209 -16.03 14.66 -12.50
C LEU A 209 -17.05 15.51 -11.76
N LYS A 210 -17.06 16.84 -12.01
CA LYS A 210 -18.12 17.74 -11.55
C LYS A 210 -19.44 17.37 -12.21
N GLU A 211 -20.49 17.20 -11.38
CA GLU A 211 -21.80 16.75 -11.81
C GLU A 211 -22.91 17.44 -11.01
N GLY A 212 -24.06 17.68 -11.63
CA GLY A 212 -25.19 18.33 -10.94
C GLY A 212 -24.94 19.79 -10.60
N SER A 213 -25.47 20.26 -9.47
CA SER A 213 -25.37 21.66 -9.06
C SER A 213 -24.03 21.97 -8.41
N GLY A 214 -23.46 23.14 -8.74
CA GLY A 214 -22.22 23.62 -8.14
C GLY A 214 -21.96 25.10 -8.36
N ILE A 215 -21.02 25.62 -7.61
CA ILE A 215 -20.50 26.99 -7.71
C ILE A 215 -19.03 26.91 -8.07
N TYR A 216 -18.65 27.57 -9.16
CA TYR A 216 -17.27 27.73 -9.57
C TYR A 216 -16.87 29.19 -9.43
N THR A 217 -15.89 29.48 -8.60
CA THR A 217 -15.31 30.78 -8.42
C THR A 217 -13.94 30.84 -9.09
N TYR A 218 -13.78 31.71 -10.06
CA TYR A 218 -12.51 31.91 -10.77
C TYR A 218 -11.59 32.84 -9.99
N ALA A 219 -10.29 32.67 -10.14
CA ALA A 219 -9.27 33.51 -9.50
C ALA A 219 -9.38 35.00 -9.89
N ASN A 220 -9.95 35.31 -11.07
CA ASN A 220 -10.21 36.68 -11.52
C ASN A 220 -11.45 37.30 -10.88
N GLY A 221 -12.17 36.57 -10.02
CA GLY A 221 -13.38 37.00 -9.32
C GLY A 221 -14.69 36.76 -10.07
N ASP A 222 -14.67 36.12 -11.24
CA ASP A 222 -15.89 35.63 -11.89
C ASP A 222 -16.50 34.48 -11.07
N VAL A 223 -17.83 34.33 -11.15
CA VAL A 223 -18.55 33.23 -10.48
C VAL A 223 -19.55 32.61 -11.43
N TYR A 224 -19.53 31.29 -11.51
CA TYR A 224 -20.60 30.50 -12.12
C TYR A 224 -21.34 29.72 -11.04
N GLU A 225 -22.65 29.83 -11.01
CA GLU A 225 -23.55 29.05 -10.19
C GLU A 225 -24.57 28.34 -11.08
N GLY A 226 -24.55 27.02 -11.16
CA GLY A 226 -25.43 26.28 -12.08
C GLY A 226 -25.17 24.80 -12.15
N GLN A 227 -25.62 24.21 -13.25
CA GLN A 227 -25.49 22.78 -13.51
C GLN A 227 -24.19 22.44 -14.21
N PHE A 228 -23.62 21.29 -13.83
CA PHE A 228 -22.47 20.67 -14.47
C PHE A 228 -22.83 19.28 -14.98
N VAL A 229 -22.28 18.88 -16.09
CA VAL A 229 -22.30 17.53 -16.65
C VAL A 229 -20.89 17.20 -17.12
N ALA A 230 -20.27 16.17 -16.53
CA ALA A 230 -18.93 15.72 -16.89
C ALA A 230 -17.90 16.87 -16.96
N ASP A 231 -17.77 17.65 -15.89
CA ASP A 231 -16.92 18.85 -15.71
C ASP A 231 -17.36 20.09 -16.49
N GLU A 232 -18.31 20.02 -17.40
CA GLU A 232 -18.75 21.13 -18.23
C GLU A 232 -19.98 21.83 -17.66
N ARG A 233 -20.02 23.17 -17.74
CA ARG A 233 -21.22 23.96 -17.44
C ARG A 233 -22.31 23.59 -18.45
N SER A 234 -23.47 23.18 -17.96
CA SER A 234 -24.57 22.68 -18.79
C SER A 234 -25.91 23.01 -18.12
N GLY A 235 -27.00 23.02 -18.90
CA GLY A 235 -28.33 23.36 -18.35
C GLY A 235 -28.43 24.79 -17.84
N LYS A 236 -29.23 25.02 -16.81
CA LYS A 236 -29.47 26.39 -16.27
C LYS A 236 -28.37 26.82 -15.34
N GLY A 237 -27.95 28.10 -15.45
CA GLY A 237 -26.94 28.67 -14.59
C GLY A 237 -26.93 30.19 -14.64
N THR A 238 -26.20 30.77 -13.69
CA THR A 238 -25.87 32.17 -13.61
C THR A 238 -24.35 32.30 -13.71
N TYR A 239 -23.89 33.18 -14.63
CA TYR A 239 -22.49 33.57 -14.68
C TYR A 239 -22.41 35.07 -14.35
N THR A 240 -21.64 35.41 -13.34
CA THR A 240 -21.39 36.78 -12.90
C THR A 240 -19.92 37.08 -13.12
N TRP A 241 -19.64 38.04 -14.00
CA TRP A 241 -18.28 38.55 -14.24
C TRP A 241 -17.85 39.50 -13.12
N SER A 242 -16.58 39.52 -12.85
CA SER A 242 -15.97 40.42 -11.84
C SER A 242 -16.16 41.92 -12.12
N ASN A 243 -16.45 42.26 -13.38
CA ASN A 243 -16.78 43.63 -13.79
C ASN A 243 -18.26 44.04 -13.55
N GLY A 244 -19.07 43.11 -13.01
CA GLY A 244 -20.50 43.31 -12.70
C GLY A 244 -21.46 42.94 -13.83
N GLU A 245 -20.97 42.40 -14.94
CA GLU A 245 -21.83 41.79 -15.93
C GLU A 245 -22.43 40.48 -15.38
N GLN A 246 -23.63 40.09 -15.90
CA GLN A 246 -24.27 38.85 -15.50
C GLN A 246 -25.00 38.21 -16.67
N TYR A 247 -24.95 36.89 -16.75
CA TYR A 247 -25.79 36.09 -17.62
C TYR A 247 -26.58 35.09 -16.79
N ILE A 248 -27.89 35.04 -16.98
CA ILE A 248 -28.78 34.05 -16.38
C ILE A 248 -29.48 33.35 -17.53
N GLY A 249 -29.21 32.06 -17.72
CA GLY A 249 -29.77 31.33 -18.86
C GLY A 249 -29.26 29.90 -18.96
N GLU A 250 -29.35 29.38 -20.17
CA GLU A 250 -28.92 28.02 -20.47
C GLU A 250 -27.44 28.02 -20.91
N PHE A 251 -26.76 26.91 -20.54
CA PHE A 251 -25.38 26.64 -20.91
C PHE A 251 -25.32 25.27 -21.63
N GLN A 252 -24.43 25.16 -22.59
CA GLN A 252 -24.06 23.92 -23.26
C GLN A 252 -22.58 23.93 -23.56
N ASN A 253 -21.86 22.86 -23.17
CA ASN A 253 -20.42 22.71 -23.40
C ASN A 253 -19.65 23.98 -22.97
N ASN A 254 -19.89 24.46 -21.74
CA ASN A 254 -19.29 25.65 -21.13
C ASN A 254 -19.70 27.00 -21.74
N MET A 255 -20.55 27.05 -22.75
CA MET A 255 -20.96 28.29 -23.45
C MET A 255 -22.40 28.65 -23.15
N MET A 256 -22.68 29.98 -23.12
CA MET A 256 -24.06 30.47 -23.09
C MET A 256 -24.79 29.96 -24.35
N SER A 257 -25.94 29.33 -24.16
CA SER A 257 -26.74 28.70 -25.20
C SER A 257 -28.24 28.81 -24.85
N GLY A 258 -29.11 28.63 -25.83
CA GLY A 258 -30.55 28.66 -25.59
C GLY A 258 -31.06 30.06 -25.14
N TYR A 259 -32.10 30.05 -24.31
CA TYR A 259 -32.76 31.31 -23.88
C TYR A 259 -32.16 31.82 -22.58
N GLY A 260 -31.83 33.12 -22.53
CA GLY A 260 -31.22 33.76 -21.37
C GLY A 260 -31.32 35.28 -21.35
N THR A 261 -30.91 35.85 -20.22
CA THR A 261 -30.83 37.29 -19.99
C THR A 261 -29.38 37.69 -19.71
N TYR A 262 -28.86 38.62 -20.48
CA TYR A 262 -27.54 39.22 -20.24
C TYR A 262 -27.73 40.65 -19.72
N THR A 263 -27.13 40.97 -18.58
CA THR A 263 -27.17 42.29 -17.95
C THR A 263 -25.78 42.92 -17.97
N TRP A 264 -25.66 44.12 -18.58
CA TRP A 264 -24.43 44.92 -18.60
C TRP A 264 -24.24 45.69 -17.27
N PRO A 265 -23.03 46.15 -16.93
CA PRO A 265 -22.76 46.91 -15.69
C PRO A 265 -23.55 48.19 -15.58
N THR A 266 -24.02 48.74 -16.72
CA THR A 266 -24.87 49.92 -16.78
C THR A 266 -26.33 49.69 -16.39
N GLY A 267 -26.71 48.41 -16.12
CA GLY A 267 -28.08 47.99 -15.88
C GLY A 267 -28.90 47.77 -17.16
N ARG A 268 -28.29 47.93 -18.33
CA ARG A 268 -28.94 47.55 -19.61
C ARG A 268 -29.04 46.03 -19.68
N GLU A 269 -30.14 45.51 -20.24
CA GLU A 269 -30.39 44.06 -20.40
C GLU A 269 -30.69 43.71 -21.86
N TYR A 270 -30.35 42.45 -22.18
CA TYR A 270 -30.82 41.75 -23.35
C TYR A 270 -31.39 40.41 -22.91
N THR A 271 -32.63 40.13 -23.31
CA THR A 271 -33.27 38.85 -23.11
C THR A 271 -33.59 38.23 -24.45
N GLY A 272 -33.10 37.02 -24.72
CA GLY A 272 -33.27 36.36 -26.00
C GLY A 272 -32.44 35.10 -26.14
N TYR A 273 -32.16 34.73 -27.37
CA TYR A 273 -31.43 33.50 -27.69
C TYR A 273 -29.93 33.76 -27.79
N PHE A 274 -29.18 32.75 -27.29
CA PHE A 274 -27.72 32.69 -27.37
C PHE A 274 -27.29 31.40 -28.07
N GLU A 275 -26.26 31.47 -28.87
CA GLU A 275 -25.62 30.34 -29.50
C GLU A 275 -24.10 30.48 -29.41
N ASN A 276 -23.42 29.47 -28.85
CA ASN A 276 -21.98 29.47 -28.68
C ASN A 276 -21.43 30.74 -28.00
N GLY A 277 -22.14 31.28 -27.00
CA GLY A 277 -21.74 32.46 -26.24
C GLY A 277 -22.13 33.81 -26.93
N ILE A 278 -22.79 33.80 -28.09
CA ILE A 278 -23.11 34.97 -28.90
C ILE A 278 -24.63 35.19 -28.91
N ILE A 279 -25.04 36.47 -28.79
CA ILE A 279 -26.44 36.89 -28.99
C ILE A 279 -26.86 36.59 -30.42
N VAL A 280 -27.87 35.73 -30.58
CA VAL A 280 -28.53 35.48 -31.89
C VAL A 280 -29.67 36.48 -32.01
N ARG A 281 -29.59 37.44 -32.95
CA ARG A 281 -30.74 38.33 -33.28
C ARG A 281 -31.86 37.46 -33.84
N ALA A 282 -33.05 37.54 -33.25
CA ALA A 282 -34.23 37.00 -33.88
C ALA A 282 -34.31 37.54 -35.32
N ALA A 283 -34.45 36.68 -36.31
CA ALA A 283 -34.74 37.14 -37.65
C ALA A 283 -36.00 38.04 -37.55
N GLU A 284 -35.91 39.31 -37.94
CA GLU A 284 -37.07 40.14 -38.06
C GLU A 284 -38.07 39.40 -38.98
N SER A 285 -39.26 39.08 -38.44
CA SER A 285 -40.33 38.58 -39.27
C SER A 285 -40.58 39.64 -40.32
N ALA A 286 -40.20 39.35 -41.58
CA ALA A 286 -40.55 40.24 -42.70
C ALA A 286 -42.08 40.38 -42.67
N GLY A 287 -42.55 41.55 -42.21
CA GLY A 287 -43.95 41.91 -42.24
C GLY A 287 -44.41 41.92 -43.70
N THR A 288 -45.38 41.07 -43.99
CA THR A 288 -46.21 41.12 -45.21
C THR A 288 -47.26 42.20 -45.06
#